data_419cc881e70c00dce62d64a5f7d020d5
#
_entry.id   419cc881e70c00dce62d64a5f7d020d5
#
_cell.length_a   1.000
_cell.length_b   1.000
_cell.length_c   1.000
_cell.angle_alpha   90.00
_cell.angle_beta   90.00
_cell.angle_gamma   90.00
#
_symmetry.space_group_name_H-M   'P 1'
#
loop_
_entity.id
_entity.type
_entity.pdbx_description
1 polymer ?
#
loop_
_entity_poly.entity_id
_entity_poly.type
_entity_poly.pdbx_seq_one_letter_code
_entity_poly.pdbx_strand_id
1 'polypeptide(L)'
;MGTTLNIIFIVLMVATALLAVFARDLLAAVIIFSVYSLIMALMWQRLQAPDLALTEAAVGAGVTTVLFVVAIFKTRRREEEEE
;
A
#
# COMPACT_ATOMS: atom_id res chain seq x y z
N MET A 1 1.06 14.46 -22.65
CA MET A 1 1.84 13.48 -21.90
C MET A 1 1.41 13.37 -20.44
N GLY A 2 1.28 14.51 -19.72
CA GLY A 2 0.91 14.47 -18.33
C GLY A 2 -0.44 13.82 -18.06
N THR A 3 -1.44 14.11 -18.89
CA THR A 3 -2.79 13.59 -18.70
C THR A 3 -2.83 12.08 -18.85
N THR A 4 -2.14 11.54 -19.87
CA THR A 4 -2.11 10.09 -20.09
C THR A 4 -1.47 9.38 -18.92
N LEU A 5 -0.35 9.87 -18.43
CA LEU A 5 0.35 9.28 -17.29
C LEU A 5 -0.50 9.38 -16.02
N ASN A 6 -1.18 10.51 -15.83
CA ASN A 6 -2.07 10.66 -14.67
C ASN A 6 -3.19 9.63 -14.69
N ILE A 7 -3.78 9.40 -15.86
CA ILE A 7 -4.84 8.41 -15.99
C ILE A 7 -4.31 7.02 -15.68
N ILE A 8 -3.12 6.70 -16.17
CA ILE A 8 -2.49 5.39 -15.92
C ILE A 8 -2.26 5.20 -14.42
N PHE A 9 -1.72 6.20 -13.74
CA PHE A 9 -1.47 6.11 -12.30
C PHE A 9 -2.76 5.96 -11.51
N ILE A 10 -3.79 6.71 -11.88
CA ILE A 10 -5.09 6.63 -11.21
C ILE A 10 -5.69 5.23 -11.37
N VAL A 11 -5.61 4.69 -12.59
CA VAL A 11 -6.11 3.33 -12.85
C VAL A 11 -5.34 2.31 -12.03
N LEU A 12 -4.02 2.44 -11.96
CA LEU A 12 -3.20 1.55 -11.14
C LEU A 12 -3.57 1.64 -9.67
N MET A 13 -3.80 2.84 -9.16
CA MET A 13 -4.20 3.03 -7.77
C MET A 13 -5.53 2.37 -7.47
N VAL A 14 -6.51 2.56 -8.36
CA VAL A 14 -7.82 1.92 -8.19
C VAL A 14 -7.69 0.40 -8.26
N ALA A 15 -6.91 -0.11 -9.21
CA ALA A 15 -6.72 -1.54 -9.36
C ALA A 15 -6.07 -2.15 -8.12
N THR A 16 -5.01 -1.53 -7.60
CA THR A 16 -4.34 -2.07 -6.42
C THR A 16 -5.23 -1.97 -5.18
N ALA A 17 -6.02 -0.90 -5.06
CA ALA A 17 -6.96 -0.77 -3.95
C ALA A 17 -8.01 -1.87 -3.98
N LEU A 18 -8.56 -2.17 -5.15
CA LEU A 18 -9.53 -3.24 -5.31
C LEU A 18 -8.91 -4.60 -5.01
N LEU A 19 -7.69 -4.84 -5.49
CA LEU A 19 -7.00 -6.08 -5.22
C LEU A 19 -6.76 -6.27 -3.72
N ALA A 20 -6.41 -5.19 -3.02
CA ALA A 20 -6.19 -5.26 -1.58
C ALA A 20 -7.47 -5.61 -0.84
N VAL A 21 -8.60 -5.04 -1.26
CA VAL A 21 -9.89 -5.31 -0.61
C VAL A 21 -10.33 -6.75 -0.83
N PHE A 22 -10.09 -7.29 -2.03
CA PHE A 22 -10.52 -8.64 -2.36
C PHE A 22 -9.48 -9.71 -2.01
N ALA A 23 -8.32 -9.34 -1.52
CA ALA A 23 -7.30 -10.30 -1.14
C ALA A 23 -7.77 -11.12 0.08
N ARG A 24 -7.68 -12.43 -0.02
CA ARG A 24 -8.08 -13.32 1.07
C ARG A 24 -7.01 -13.41 2.15
N ASP A 25 -5.75 -13.37 1.72
CA ASP A 25 -4.62 -13.43 2.62
C ASP A 25 -4.28 -12.03 3.11
N LEU A 26 -4.23 -11.84 4.41
CA LEU A 26 -3.90 -10.54 5.00
C LEU A 26 -2.50 -10.08 4.60
N LEU A 27 -1.56 -11.03 4.52
CA LEU A 27 -0.20 -10.68 4.09
C LEU A 27 -0.19 -10.17 2.66
N ALA A 28 -0.93 -10.83 1.77
CA ALA A 28 -1.04 -10.39 0.38
C ALA A 28 -1.68 -9.01 0.31
N ALA A 29 -2.72 -8.76 1.13
CA ALA A 29 -3.38 -7.46 1.16
C ALA A 29 -2.41 -6.36 1.60
N VAL A 30 -1.55 -6.65 2.58
CA VAL A 30 -0.57 -5.68 3.06
C VAL A 30 0.46 -5.37 1.98
N ILE A 31 0.91 -6.39 1.26
CA ILE A 31 1.87 -6.19 0.17
C ILE A 31 1.26 -5.34 -0.93
N ILE A 32 0.02 -5.62 -1.31
CA ILE A 32 -0.69 -4.85 -2.31
C ILE A 32 -0.88 -3.40 -1.84
N PHE A 33 -1.19 -3.21 -0.56
CA PHE A 33 -1.33 -1.87 0.01
C PHE A 33 0.00 -1.12 -0.04
N SER A 34 1.13 -1.81 0.17
CA SER A 34 2.46 -1.19 0.05
C SER A 34 2.71 -0.71 -1.36
N VAL A 35 2.33 -1.50 -2.36
CA VAL A 35 2.44 -1.10 -3.77
C VAL A 35 1.58 0.13 -4.03
N TYR A 36 0.36 0.14 -3.50
CA TYR A 36 -0.53 1.30 -3.61
C TYR A 36 0.14 2.56 -3.05
N SER A 37 0.77 2.46 -1.88
CA SER A 37 1.44 3.59 -1.25
C SER A 37 2.60 4.11 -2.10
N LEU A 38 3.35 3.22 -2.74
CA LEU A 38 4.43 3.62 -3.63
C LEU A 38 3.88 4.37 -4.85
N ILE A 39 2.78 3.88 -5.42
CA ILE A 39 2.13 4.55 -6.55
C ILE A 39 1.64 5.92 -6.11
N MET A 40 1.07 6.03 -4.91
CA MET A 40 0.62 7.31 -4.36
C MET A 40 1.80 8.28 -4.21
N ALA A 41 2.96 7.77 -3.76
CA ALA A 41 4.15 8.59 -3.64
C ALA A 41 4.57 9.15 -5.00
N LEU A 42 4.50 8.33 -6.05
CA LEU A 42 4.80 8.77 -7.40
C LEU A 42 3.82 9.83 -7.87
N MET A 43 2.55 9.70 -7.50
CA MET A 43 1.54 10.71 -7.81
C MET A 43 1.87 12.05 -7.13
N TRP A 44 2.25 12.02 -5.85
CA TRP A 44 2.66 13.23 -5.15
C TRP A 44 3.86 13.89 -5.83
N GLN A 45 4.82 13.07 -6.29
CA GLN A 45 5.99 13.57 -6.99
C GLN A 45 5.59 14.29 -8.28
N ARG A 46 4.64 13.72 -9.02
CA ARG A 46 4.15 14.33 -10.25
C ARG A 46 3.40 15.63 -10.00
N LEU A 47 2.77 15.77 -8.83
CA LEU A 47 2.08 17.00 -8.44
C LEU A 47 3.05 18.04 -7.86
N GLN A 48 4.36 17.79 -7.98
CA GLN A 48 5.41 18.68 -7.48
C GLN A 48 5.33 18.86 -5.97
N ALA A 49 5.05 17.77 -5.27
CA ALA A 49 5.03 17.75 -3.81
C ALA A 49 6.01 16.70 -3.29
N PRO A 50 7.33 16.93 -3.48
CA PRO A 50 8.34 15.94 -3.09
C PRO A 50 8.35 15.61 -1.60
N ASP A 51 8.03 16.58 -0.74
CA ASP A 51 7.96 16.33 0.69
C ASP A 51 6.86 15.34 1.02
N LEU A 52 5.69 15.48 0.38
CA LEU A 52 4.59 14.56 0.57
C LEU A 52 4.91 13.18 0.00
N ALA A 53 5.62 13.14 -1.15
CA ALA A 53 6.03 11.88 -1.75
C ALA A 53 6.96 11.11 -0.82
N LEU A 54 7.93 11.78 -0.24
CA LEU A 54 8.88 11.16 0.67
C LEU A 54 8.17 10.66 1.93
N THR A 55 7.29 11.46 2.50
CA THR A 55 6.54 11.09 3.69
C THR A 55 5.65 9.88 3.41
N GLU A 56 4.95 9.89 2.28
CA GLU A 56 4.07 8.77 1.90
C GLU A 56 4.88 7.49 1.72
N ALA A 57 6.01 7.55 1.04
CA ALA A 57 6.83 6.37 0.82
C ALA A 57 7.40 5.83 2.13
N ALA A 58 7.88 6.71 3.01
CA ALA A 58 8.49 6.30 4.26
C ALA A 58 7.46 5.73 5.24
N VAL A 59 6.33 6.42 5.41
CA VAL A 59 5.32 6.03 6.39
C VAL A 59 4.37 4.99 5.82
N GLY A 60 3.88 5.21 4.62
CA GLY A 60 2.90 4.33 4.00
C GLY A 60 3.45 2.97 3.63
N ALA A 61 4.58 2.95 2.92
CA ALA A 61 5.15 1.68 2.46
C ALA A 61 6.07 1.05 3.49
N GLY A 62 6.69 1.86 4.36
CA GLY A 62 7.66 1.34 5.33
C GLY A 62 7.03 1.02 6.67
N VAL A 63 6.78 2.04 7.48
CA VAL A 63 6.35 1.85 8.87
C VAL A 63 5.00 1.15 8.96
N THR A 64 4.03 1.60 8.16
CA THR A 64 2.70 1.01 8.20
C THR A 64 2.73 -0.47 7.82
N THR A 65 3.52 -0.83 6.81
CA THR A 65 3.67 -2.21 6.39
C THR A 65 4.26 -3.07 7.50
N VAL A 66 5.29 -2.58 8.18
CA VAL A 66 5.91 -3.30 9.29
C VAL A 66 4.89 -3.53 10.41
N LEU A 67 4.11 -2.50 10.75
CA LEU A 67 3.11 -2.62 11.80
C LEU A 67 2.04 -3.63 11.43
N PHE A 68 1.58 -3.62 10.18
CA PHE A 68 0.59 -4.58 9.72
C PHE A 68 1.12 -6.02 9.75
N VAL A 69 2.36 -6.21 9.31
CA VAL A 69 2.96 -7.54 9.32
C VAL A 69 3.08 -8.07 10.73
N VAL A 70 3.53 -7.24 11.66
CA VAL A 70 3.63 -7.64 13.07
C VAL A 70 2.25 -7.97 13.63
N ALA A 71 1.25 -7.17 13.34
CA ALA A 71 -0.11 -7.42 13.81
C ALA A 71 -0.66 -8.74 13.26
N ILE A 72 -0.43 -9.00 11.98
CA ILE A 72 -0.87 -10.25 11.34
C ILE A 72 -0.19 -11.44 11.99
N PHE A 73 1.12 -11.35 12.23
CA PHE A 73 1.88 -12.42 12.87
C PHE A 73 1.31 -12.76 14.24
N LYS A 74 1.04 -11.75 15.06
CA LYS A 74 0.50 -11.95 16.39
C LYS A 74 -0.90 -12.57 16.35
N THR A 75 -1.73 -12.10 15.46
CA THR A 75 -3.10 -12.61 15.33
C THR A 75 -3.10 -14.04 14.86
N ARG A 76 -2.29 -14.38 13.87
CA ARG A 76 -2.19 -15.73 13.35
C ARG A 76 -1.68 -16.70 14.40
N ARG A 77 -0.68 -16.30 15.15
CA ARG A 77 -0.12 -17.11 16.20
C ARG A 77 -1.16 -17.41 17.28
N ARG A 78 -1.99 -16.43 17.60
CA ARG A 78 -3.07 -16.61 18.55
C ARG A 78 -4.07 -17.65 18.08
N GLU A 79 -4.44 -17.58 16.82
CA GLU A 79 -5.38 -18.55 16.24
C GLU A 79 -4.84 -19.97 16.32
N GLU A 80 -3.55 -20.14 16.03
CA GLU A 80 -2.90 -21.44 16.12
C GLU A 80 -2.86 -21.96 17.55
N GLU A 81 -2.63 -21.09 18.53
CA GLU A 81 -2.60 -21.47 19.93
C GLU A 81 -3.98 -21.87 20.44
N GLU A 82 -5.03 -21.26 19.93
CA GLU A 82 -6.40 -21.57 20.33
C GLU A 82 -6.88 -22.90 19.76
N GLU A 83 -6.30 -23.37 18.67
CA GLU A 83 -6.62 -24.66 18.10
C GLU A 83 -5.95 -25.79 18.85
#